data_6b09bfc921b0e71d6e7c8e1151bd2e5c
#
_entry.id   6b09bfc921b0e71d6e7c8e1151bd2e5c
#
_cell.length_a   1.000
_cell.length_b   1.000
_cell.length_c   1.000
_cell.angle_alpha   90.00
_cell.angle_beta   90.00
_cell.angle_gamma   90.00
#
_symmetry.space_group_name_H-M   'P 1'
#
loop_
_entity.id
_entity.type
_entity.pdbx_description
1 polymer ?
#
loop_
_entity_poly.entity_id
_entity_poly.type
_entity_poly.pdbx_seq_one_letter_code
_entity_poly.pdbx_strand_id
1 'polypeptide(L)'
;LLAKMDARLIVQVIINIVDNAIKYTPKNSHIVIRTEKRGKQAIVSISDDGNGIADEIKPRIFDMFYSGANQIADSRRSLGLGLSLCKSIINAHGGELTVSDNLPHGTVFTFTLPAGEVKVYE
;
A
#
# COMPACT_ATOMS: atom_id res chain seq x y z
N LEU A 1 -3.84 9.74 -16.96
CA LEU A 1 -4.85 8.98 -16.21
C LEU A 1 -5.54 9.88 -15.21
N LEU A 2 -6.85 9.96 -15.29
CA LEU A 2 -7.62 10.74 -14.33
C LEU A 2 -8.46 9.81 -13.49
N ALA A 3 -8.38 9.99 -12.21
CA ALA A 3 -9.21 9.28 -11.27
C ALA A 3 -9.76 10.29 -10.27
N LYS A 4 -11.00 10.08 -9.84
CA LYS A 4 -11.54 10.92 -8.81
C LYS A 4 -10.88 10.57 -7.51
N MET A 5 -10.08 11.47 -7.01
CA MET A 5 -9.35 11.20 -5.78
C MET A 5 -8.91 12.51 -5.14
N ASP A 6 -8.68 12.43 -3.86
CA ASP A 6 -7.98 13.50 -3.17
C ASP A 6 -6.50 13.19 -3.28
N ALA A 7 -5.81 13.93 -4.09
CA ALA A 7 -4.40 13.65 -4.38
C ALA A 7 -3.53 13.63 -3.13
N ARG A 8 -3.83 14.49 -2.16
CA ARG A 8 -3.03 14.52 -0.95
C ARG A 8 -3.17 13.25 -0.14
N LEU A 9 -4.37 12.70 -0.10
CA LEU A 9 -4.60 11.46 0.63
C LEU A 9 -3.97 10.28 -0.08
N ILE A 10 -4.03 10.25 -1.40
CA ILE A 10 -3.42 9.18 -2.17
C ILE A 10 -1.90 9.21 -2.06
N VAL A 11 -1.30 10.39 -2.08
CA VAL A 11 0.13 10.52 -1.85
C VAL A 11 0.48 10.00 -0.46
N GLN A 12 -0.35 10.29 0.53
CA GLN A 12 -0.12 9.80 1.89
C GLN A 12 -0.16 8.27 1.94
N VAL A 13 -1.07 7.65 1.20
CA VAL A 13 -1.12 6.19 1.11
C VAL A 13 0.19 5.65 0.55
N ILE A 14 0.66 6.22 -0.53
CA ILE A 14 1.90 5.77 -1.16
C ILE A 14 3.07 5.94 -0.22
N ILE A 15 3.17 7.09 0.43
CA ILE A 15 4.25 7.35 1.38
C ILE A 15 4.21 6.35 2.53
N ASN A 16 3.03 6.07 3.06
CA ASN A 16 2.93 5.15 4.18
C ASN A 16 3.35 3.73 3.78
N ILE A 17 2.96 3.29 2.60
CA ILE A 17 3.33 1.95 2.14
C ILE A 17 4.82 1.87 1.86
N VAL A 18 5.39 2.88 1.21
CA VAL A 18 6.82 2.89 0.93
C VAL A 18 7.62 2.95 2.23
N ASP A 19 7.19 3.78 3.17
CA ASP A 19 7.86 3.88 4.45
C ASP A 19 7.82 2.55 5.20
N ASN A 20 6.70 1.85 5.12
CA ASN A 20 6.58 0.55 5.72
C ASN A 20 7.56 -0.44 5.08
N ALA A 21 7.70 -0.39 3.77
CA ALA A 21 8.64 -1.25 3.08
C ALA A 21 10.07 -0.93 3.50
N ILE A 22 10.41 0.34 3.60
CA ILE A 22 11.74 0.73 4.02
C ILE A 22 12.06 0.22 5.42
N LYS A 23 11.08 0.28 6.32
CA LYS A 23 11.31 -0.13 7.70
C LYS A 23 11.49 -1.62 7.87
N TYR A 24 10.80 -2.40 7.06
CA TYR A 24 10.72 -3.83 7.30
C TYR A 24 11.46 -4.66 6.26
N THR A 25 12.28 -4.03 5.43
CA THR A 25 13.09 -4.78 4.48
C THR A 25 14.56 -4.57 4.80
N PRO A 26 15.42 -5.53 4.44
CA PRO A 26 16.85 -5.39 4.66
C PRO A 26 17.43 -4.27 3.82
N LYS A 27 18.62 -3.83 4.21
CA LYS A 27 19.38 -2.90 3.39
C LYS A 27 19.59 -3.49 2.02
N ASN A 28 19.63 -2.66 1.04
CA ASN A 28 19.86 -3.03 -0.35
C ASN A 28 18.67 -3.74 -0.98
N SER A 29 17.53 -3.69 -0.34
CA SER A 29 16.31 -4.18 -0.99
C SER A 29 15.86 -3.19 -2.04
N HIS A 30 15.11 -3.69 -3.00
CA HIS A 30 14.57 -2.86 -4.07
C HIS A 30 13.09 -2.67 -3.86
N ILE A 31 12.64 -1.44 -4.06
CA ILE A 31 11.23 -1.10 -3.97
C ILE A 31 10.83 -0.59 -5.35
N VAL A 32 9.81 -1.18 -5.93
CA VAL A 32 9.35 -0.83 -7.26
C VAL A 32 7.90 -0.39 -7.19
N ILE A 33 7.61 0.75 -7.76
CA ILE A 33 6.24 1.26 -7.84
C ILE A 33 5.82 1.16 -9.29
N ARG A 34 4.71 0.50 -9.53
CA ARG A 34 4.16 0.36 -10.88
C ARG A 34 2.74 0.84 -10.90
N THR A 35 2.36 1.43 -12.00
CA THR A 35 0.99 1.86 -12.22
C THR A 35 0.51 1.32 -13.54
N GLU A 36 -0.76 0.97 -13.60
CA GLU A 36 -1.36 0.56 -14.85
C GLU A 36 -2.83 0.92 -14.85
N LYS A 37 -3.38 1.01 -16.03
CA LYS A 37 -4.81 1.19 -16.19
C LYS A 37 -5.37 -0.11 -16.71
N ARG A 38 -6.42 -0.61 -16.07
CA ARG A 38 -7.07 -1.82 -16.50
C ARG A 38 -8.57 -1.58 -16.49
N GLY A 39 -9.15 -1.45 -17.68
CA GLY A 39 -10.54 -1.11 -17.79
C GLY A 39 -10.80 0.25 -17.19
N LYS A 40 -11.68 0.31 -16.23
CA LYS A 40 -12.01 1.57 -15.56
C LYS A 40 -11.35 1.69 -14.21
N GLN A 41 -10.24 1.01 -14.03
CA GLN A 41 -9.50 1.08 -12.79
C GLN A 41 -8.07 1.52 -13.03
N ALA A 42 -7.56 2.30 -12.11
CA ALA A 42 -6.13 2.57 -12.01
C ALA A 42 -5.60 1.61 -10.95
N ILE A 43 -4.51 0.95 -11.23
CA ILE A 43 -3.92 -0.02 -10.33
C ILE A 43 -2.52 0.43 -9.99
N VAL A 44 -2.22 0.54 -8.72
CA VAL A 44 -0.89 0.92 -8.24
C VAL A 44 -0.35 -0.23 -7.41
N SER A 45 0.84 -0.69 -7.75
CA SER A 45 1.50 -1.77 -7.03
C SER A 45 2.82 -1.27 -6.48
N ILE A 46 3.08 -1.56 -5.22
CA ILE A 46 4.33 -1.21 -4.56
C ILE A 46 4.92 -2.52 -4.06
N SER A 47 6.01 -2.94 -4.68
CA SER A 47 6.61 -4.22 -4.35
C SER A 47 7.99 -4.04 -3.76
N ASP A 48 8.36 -4.95 -2.89
CA ASP A 48 9.71 -5.01 -2.35
C ASP A 48 10.23 -6.43 -2.47
N ASP A 49 11.53 -6.59 -2.35
CA ASP A 49 12.16 -7.90 -2.37
C ASP A 49 12.72 -8.26 -1.00
N GLY A 50 12.01 -7.87 0.02
CA GLY A 50 12.40 -8.18 1.40
C GLY A 50 11.96 -9.57 1.84
N ASN A 51 11.71 -9.70 3.13
CA ASN A 51 11.41 -11.01 3.69
C ASN A 51 9.98 -11.48 3.50
N GLY A 52 9.11 -10.62 3.07
CA GLY A 52 7.72 -10.99 2.89
C GLY A 52 6.93 -10.97 4.18
N ILE A 53 5.68 -11.36 4.10
CA ILE A 53 4.76 -11.41 5.23
C ILE A 53 4.15 -12.80 5.25
N ALA A 54 4.14 -13.41 6.41
CA ALA A 54 3.56 -14.75 6.56
C ALA A 54 2.07 -14.72 6.22
N ASP A 55 1.58 -15.80 5.64
CA ASP A 55 0.20 -15.85 5.20
C ASP A 55 -0.80 -15.64 6.32
N GLU A 56 -0.50 -16.17 7.50
CA GLU A 56 -1.40 -16.02 8.63
C GLU A 56 -1.42 -14.59 9.16
N ILE A 57 -0.44 -13.78 8.80
CA ILE A 57 -0.37 -12.40 9.23
C ILE A 57 -1.03 -11.46 8.24
N LYS A 58 -1.05 -11.82 6.96
CA LYS A 58 -1.60 -10.94 5.95
C LYS A 58 -2.99 -10.41 6.25
N PRO A 59 -3.93 -11.21 6.76
CA PRO A 59 -5.26 -10.66 7.05
C PRO A 59 -5.25 -9.64 8.17
N ARG A 60 -4.19 -9.59 8.96
CA ARG A 60 -4.15 -8.72 10.13
C ARG A 60 -3.37 -7.44 9.93
N ILE A 61 -2.62 -7.32 8.86
CA ILE A 61 -1.73 -6.18 8.75
C ILE A 61 -2.45 -4.87 8.55
N PHE A 62 -3.71 -4.91 8.15
CA PHE A 62 -4.49 -3.70 8.02
C PHE A 62 -5.33 -3.41 9.26
N ASP A 63 -5.19 -4.21 10.30
CA ASP A 63 -5.92 -3.96 11.54
C ASP A 63 -5.32 -2.76 12.25
N MET A 64 -6.18 -1.98 12.86
CA MET A 64 -5.73 -0.85 13.63
C MET A 64 -4.83 -1.32 14.76
N PHE A 65 -3.75 -0.59 14.98
CA PHE A 65 -2.74 -0.89 15.99
C PHE A 65 -1.93 -2.16 15.76
N TYR A 66 -2.12 -2.87 14.65
CA TYR A 66 -1.27 -4.00 14.38
C TYR A 66 0.10 -3.51 13.90
N SER A 67 1.16 -4.09 14.43
CA SER A 67 2.50 -3.81 13.99
C SER A 67 3.11 -5.12 13.53
N GLY A 68 3.76 -5.13 12.40
CA GLY A 68 4.42 -6.31 11.90
C GLY A 68 5.47 -6.85 12.82
N ALA A 69 6.04 -6.01 13.68
CA ALA A 69 6.98 -6.44 14.65
C ALA A 69 6.29 -6.96 15.90
N ASN A 70 5.01 -6.94 15.91
CA ASN A 70 4.25 -7.41 17.03
C ASN A 70 4.57 -6.70 18.30
N GLN A 71 4.81 -5.42 18.23
CA GLN A 71 5.19 -4.67 19.36
C GLN A 71 4.57 -3.37 19.35
N ILE A 72 4.45 -2.88 20.48
CA ILE A 72 3.99 -1.63 20.63
C ILE A 72 5.02 -0.69 20.51
N ALA A 73 6.08 -1.12 20.35
CA ALA A 73 7.17 -0.43 20.69
C ALA A 73 7.46 0.84 20.08
N ASP A 74 7.29 1.00 18.89
CA ASP A 74 7.77 2.22 18.29
C ASP A 74 6.65 3.23 18.21
N SER A 75 6.52 3.98 19.26
CA SER A 75 5.45 4.93 19.32
C SER A 75 5.53 6.02 18.30
N ARG A 76 6.67 6.21 17.70
CA ARG A 76 6.78 7.22 16.67
C ARG A 76 6.12 6.79 15.42
N ARG A 77 5.77 5.53 15.33
CA ARG A 77 5.37 4.99 14.12
C ARG A 77 3.97 4.92 14.05
N SER A 78 3.21 5.39 14.20
CA SER A 78 1.84 5.22 13.95
C SER A 78 1.17 4.15 14.75
N LEU A 79 1.88 3.46 15.55
CA LEU A 79 1.30 2.41 16.38
C LEU A 79 0.44 1.45 15.56
N GLY A 80 0.86 1.18 14.34
CA GLY A 80 0.10 0.32 13.48
C GLY A 80 -1.06 0.97 12.77
N LEU A 81 -1.13 2.30 12.81
CA LEU A 81 -2.21 2.98 12.14
C LEU A 81 -1.96 3.19 10.66
N GLY A 82 -0.71 3.17 10.25
CA GLY A 82 -0.37 3.52 8.87
C GLY A 82 -1.12 2.72 7.83
N LEU A 83 -1.07 1.40 7.92
CA LEU A 83 -1.72 0.56 6.93
C LEU A 83 -3.23 0.54 7.08
N SER A 84 -3.73 0.61 8.30
CA SER A 84 -5.19 0.68 8.48
C SER A 84 -5.74 1.98 7.92
N LEU A 85 -5.00 3.06 8.07
CA LEU A 85 -5.41 4.34 7.51
C LEU A 85 -5.38 4.28 5.99
N CYS A 86 -4.36 3.67 5.42
CA CYS A 86 -4.28 3.49 3.97
C CYS A 86 -5.50 2.74 3.45
N LYS A 87 -5.89 1.67 4.11
CA LYS A 87 -7.04 0.91 3.69
C LYS A 87 -8.30 1.75 3.77
N SER A 88 -8.46 2.51 4.82
CA SER A 88 -9.62 3.40 4.97
C SER A 88 -9.67 4.43 3.85
N ILE A 89 -8.55 5.03 3.53
CA ILE A 89 -8.49 6.04 2.47
C ILE A 89 -8.86 5.42 1.13
N ILE A 90 -8.29 4.28 0.80
CA ILE A 90 -8.55 3.62 -0.47
C ILE A 90 -10.01 3.18 -0.57
N ASN A 91 -10.54 2.62 0.52
CA ASN A 91 -11.95 2.21 0.54
C ASN A 91 -12.87 3.42 0.36
N ALA A 92 -12.55 4.54 0.98
CA ALA A 92 -13.35 5.75 0.84
C ALA A 92 -13.32 6.29 -0.59
N HIS A 93 -12.29 5.95 -1.34
CA HIS A 93 -12.20 6.35 -2.75
C HIS A 93 -12.81 5.32 -3.69
N GLY A 94 -13.44 4.29 -3.14
CA GLY A 94 -14.09 3.27 -3.97
C GLY A 94 -13.14 2.20 -4.48
N GLY A 95 -11.95 2.12 -3.92
CA GLY A 95 -10.96 1.13 -4.34
C GLY A 95 -10.76 0.04 -3.32
N GLU A 96 -9.70 -0.72 -3.53
CA GLU A 96 -9.37 -1.83 -2.67
C GLU A 96 -7.87 -1.87 -2.47
N LEU A 97 -7.45 -2.19 -1.26
CA LEU A 97 -6.02 -2.33 -0.94
C LEU A 97 -5.78 -3.77 -0.50
N THR A 98 -4.84 -4.43 -1.15
CA THR A 98 -4.54 -5.83 -0.86
C THR A 98 -3.03 -6.02 -0.71
N VAL A 99 -2.66 -7.17 -0.16
CA VAL A 99 -1.27 -7.54 -0.01
C VAL A 99 -1.08 -8.95 -0.55
N SER A 100 0.04 -9.17 -1.19
CA SER A 100 0.37 -10.49 -1.72
C SER A 100 1.89 -10.69 -1.68
N ASP A 101 2.34 -11.87 -2.03
CA ASP A 101 3.76 -12.17 -2.06
C ASP A 101 4.39 -11.67 -3.34
N ASN A 102 5.61 -11.20 -3.23
CA ASN A 102 6.45 -10.96 -4.39
C ASN A 102 7.34 -12.18 -4.56
N LEU A 103 7.63 -12.56 -5.79
CA LEU A 103 8.45 -13.72 -6.07
C LEU A 103 9.83 -13.28 -6.52
N PRO A 104 10.88 -13.94 -6.09
CA PRO A 104 10.92 -15.16 -5.24
C PRO A 104 10.72 -14.86 -3.77
N HIS A 105 10.83 -13.64 -3.34
CA HIS A 105 10.53 -13.25 -1.96
C HIS A 105 10.19 -11.77 -1.92
N GLY A 106 9.46 -11.38 -0.91
CA GLY A 106 9.05 -10.00 -0.72
C GLY A 106 7.56 -9.85 -0.65
N THR A 107 7.11 -8.62 -0.76
CA THR A 107 5.71 -8.26 -0.58
C THR A 107 5.26 -7.32 -1.68
N VAL A 108 4.01 -7.45 -2.08
CA VAL A 108 3.39 -6.50 -3.01
C VAL A 108 2.14 -5.95 -2.36
N PHE A 109 2.09 -4.64 -2.21
CA PHE A 109 0.86 -3.95 -1.85
C PHE A 109 0.25 -3.39 -3.13
N THR A 110 -1.01 -3.67 -3.34
CA THR A 110 -1.69 -3.22 -4.54
C THR A 110 -2.96 -2.49 -4.15
N PHE A 111 -3.17 -1.30 -4.70
CA PHE A 111 -4.46 -0.68 -4.51
C PHE A 111 -5.03 -0.26 -5.85
N THR A 112 -6.35 -0.18 -5.88
CA THR A 112 -7.06 0.22 -7.08
C THR A 112 -7.85 1.49 -6.79
N LEU A 113 -8.09 2.25 -7.84
CA LEU A 113 -8.93 3.43 -7.75
C LEU A 113 -9.81 3.44 -8.98
N PRO A 114 -11.06 3.84 -8.85
CA PRO A 114 -11.89 4.00 -10.05
C PRO A 114 -11.27 5.07 -10.92
N ALA A 115 -11.05 4.76 -12.18
CA ALA A 115 -10.58 5.72 -13.14
C ALA A 115 -11.72 5.90 -14.12
N GLY A 116 -12.27 7.05 -14.18
CA GLY A 116 -13.34 7.30 -15.09
C GLY A 116 -12.80 7.40 -16.50
N GLU A 117 -13.69 7.83 -17.39
CA GLU A 117 -13.32 8.10 -18.72
C GLU A 117 -12.26 9.16 -18.68
N VAL A 118 -11.16 8.94 -19.32
CA VAL A 118 -10.06 9.88 -19.24
C VAL A 118 -10.32 11.02 -20.18
N LYS A 119 -10.52 12.16 -19.63
CA LYS A 119 -10.49 13.37 -20.41
C LYS A 119 -9.26 14.10 -19.99
N VAL A 120 -8.49 14.48 -20.97
CA VAL A 120 -7.26 15.12 -20.66
C VAL A 120 -7.48 16.59 -20.63
N TYR A 121 -7.24 17.18 -19.52
CA TYR A 121 -7.45 18.60 -19.36
C TYR A 121 -6.12 19.29 -19.10
N GLU A 122 -5.11 18.88 -19.64
CA GLU A 122 -3.86 19.58 -19.46
C GLU A 122 -3.72 20.72 -20.35
#